data_2e72c6a5e1fc6599eb46381d78e0baf5
#
_entry.id   2e72c6a5e1fc6599eb46381d78e0baf5
#
_cell.length_a   1.000
_cell.length_b   1.000
_cell.length_c   1.000
_cell.angle_alpha   90.00
_cell.angle_beta   90.00
_cell.angle_gamma   90.00
#
_symmetry.space_group_name_H-M   'P 1'
#
loop_
_entity.id
_entity.type
_entity.pdbx_description
1 polymer ?
#
loop_
_entity_poly.entity_id
_entity_poly.type
_entity_poly.pdbx_seq_one_letter_code
_entity_poly.pdbx_strand_id
1 'polypeptide(L)'
;MLNKLAIPLELRDQFNREVRTPQLRNSRYYSLVGIFLSLVFLFSDYFLLGDQFTHVLTVRIVALVLFLGLLYVSQHTKLNIAFFCIGTVLCLFNGVIVYIGIVAAGFGLDTYQSGTILIIIYTFTLMQAPLLTSLVIGITSWFTYVLGHGLFSSTDIGVIINNAFVFGAALLLGVMSVIQREEYLEGNFMQAHELIIKKNTARKQALTDALTGLPNRYALLKKLEQFKGEVPEKMLVMMIDVDNFKKLNDQF
;
A
#
# COMPACT_ATOMS: atom_id res chain seq x y z
N MET A 1 11.91 -11.17 -16.48
CA MET A 1 11.23 -9.87 -16.38
C MET A 1 11.25 -9.27 -14.96
N LEU A 2 11.41 -10.03 -13.90
CA LEU A 2 11.40 -9.56 -12.49
C LEU A 2 12.61 -8.70 -12.04
N ASN A 3 13.64 -8.53 -12.86
CA ASN A 3 14.89 -7.89 -12.43
C ASN A 3 15.08 -6.43 -12.90
N LYS A 4 14.08 -5.80 -13.52
CA LYS A 4 14.25 -4.44 -14.11
C LYS A 4 13.74 -3.28 -13.25
N LEU A 5 13.02 -3.53 -12.17
CA LEU A 5 12.34 -2.47 -11.38
C LEU A 5 12.72 -2.43 -9.89
N ALA A 6 13.79 -3.11 -9.48
CA ALA A 6 14.25 -3.00 -8.10
C ALA A 6 14.69 -1.55 -7.80
N ILE A 7 13.99 -0.90 -6.87
CA ILE A 7 14.35 0.44 -6.38
C ILE A 7 15.81 0.44 -5.93
N PRO A 8 16.68 1.34 -6.45
CA PRO A 8 18.06 1.48 -6.02
C PRO A 8 18.16 1.65 -4.50
N LEU A 9 19.20 1.10 -3.89
CA LEU A 9 19.38 1.15 -2.43
C LEU A 9 19.34 2.59 -1.90
N GLU A 10 19.92 3.52 -2.64
CA GLU A 10 19.96 4.96 -2.29
C GLU A 10 18.58 5.61 -2.22
N LEU A 11 17.62 5.13 -3.03
CA LEU A 11 16.25 5.66 -3.10
C LEU A 11 15.26 4.89 -2.22
N ARG A 12 15.69 3.79 -1.60
CA ARG A 12 14.80 2.91 -0.82
C ARG A 12 14.13 3.63 0.35
N ASP A 13 14.85 4.48 1.06
CA ASP A 13 14.29 5.25 2.18
C ASP A 13 13.28 6.30 1.70
N GLN A 14 13.54 6.93 0.56
CA GLN A 14 12.60 7.86 -0.05
C GLN A 14 11.34 7.12 -0.51
N PHE A 15 11.48 5.99 -1.21
CA PHE A 15 10.37 5.13 -1.60
C PHE A 15 9.52 4.68 -0.41
N ASN A 16 10.15 4.27 0.70
CA ASN A 16 9.44 3.88 1.91
C ASN A 16 8.65 5.04 2.50
N ARG A 17 9.18 6.26 2.51
CA ARG A 17 8.47 7.45 3.02
C ARG A 17 7.33 7.86 2.09
N GLU A 18 7.55 7.88 0.78
CA GLU A 18 6.60 8.45 -0.19
C GLU A 18 5.53 7.44 -0.63
N VAL A 19 5.84 6.15 -0.65
CA VAL A 19 4.95 5.10 -1.17
C VAL A 19 4.49 4.16 -0.05
N ARG A 20 5.41 3.51 0.66
CA ARG A 20 5.07 2.46 1.64
C ARG A 20 4.38 2.98 2.89
N THR A 21 4.76 4.16 3.38
CA THR A 21 4.12 4.76 4.57
C THR A 21 2.66 5.15 4.30
N PRO A 22 2.30 5.80 3.17
CA PRO A 22 0.91 6.00 2.78
C PRO A 22 0.14 4.70 2.58
N GLN A 23 0.75 3.67 1.95
CA GLN A 23 0.11 2.35 1.82
C GLN A 23 -0.25 1.76 3.18
N LEU A 24 0.66 1.80 4.16
CA LEU A 24 0.40 1.31 5.51
C LEU A 24 -0.76 2.06 6.17
N ARG A 25 -0.82 3.39 6.03
CA ARG A 25 -1.92 4.21 6.52
C ARG A 25 -3.24 3.79 5.92
N ASN A 26 -3.29 3.59 4.61
CA ASN A 26 -4.47 3.13 3.90
C ASN A 26 -4.86 1.71 4.33
N SER A 27 -3.90 0.80 4.50
CA SER A 27 -4.15 -0.56 4.99
C SER A 27 -4.80 -0.56 6.38
N ARG A 28 -4.37 0.33 7.29
CA ARG A 28 -5.02 0.50 8.61
C ARG A 28 -6.45 0.99 8.47
N TYR A 29 -6.68 2.00 7.63
CA TYR A 29 -8.02 2.51 7.38
C TYR A 29 -8.95 1.43 6.84
N TYR A 30 -8.52 0.69 5.82
CA TYR A 30 -9.31 -0.41 5.28
C TYR A 30 -9.52 -1.53 6.29
N SER A 31 -8.57 -1.80 7.18
CA SER A 31 -8.77 -2.77 8.26
C SER A 31 -9.93 -2.36 9.18
N LEU A 32 -10.13 -1.08 9.46
CA LEU A 32 -11.30 -0.58 10.20
C LEU A 32 -12.61 -0.80 9.43
N VAL A 33 -12.58 -0.63 8.10
CA VAL A 33 -13.75 -0.96 7.25
C VAL A 33 -14.07 -2.46 7.32
N GLY A 34 -13.05 -3.33 7.32
CA GLY A 34 -13.23 -4.78 7.51
C GLY A 34 -13.88 -5.12 8.86
N ILE A 35 -13.47 -4.45 9.93
CA ILE A 35 -14.10 -4.57 11.26
C ILE A 35 -15.57 -4.17 11.19
N PHE A 36 -15.89 -3.04 10.59
CA PHE A 36 -17.28 -2.58 10.45
C PHE A 36 -18.13 -3.60 9.68
N LEU A 37 -17.62 -4.13 8.56
CA LEU A 37 -18.32 -5.18 7.81
C LEU A 37 -18.53 -6.43 8.66
N SER A 38 -17.56 -6.83 9.48
CA SER A 38 -17.70 -7.95 10.41
C SER A 38 -18.84 -7.74 11.41
N LEU A 39 -19.03 -6.51 11.89
CA LEU A 39 -20.14 -6.17 12.77
C LEU A 39 -21.49 -6.24 12.05
N VAL A 40 -21.55 -5.84 10.79
CA VAL A 40 -22.77 -5.98 9.97
C VAL A 40 -23.16 -7.46 9.82
N PHE A 41 -22.19 -8.35 9.65
CA PHE A 41 -22.47 -9.80 9.58
C PHE A 41 -22.97 -10.40 10.89
N LEU A 42 -22.78 -9.77 12.05
CA LEU A 42 -23.41 -10.20 13.31
C LEU A 42 -24.94 -10.22 13.21
N PHE A 43 -25.51 -9.32 12.45
CA PHE A 43 -26.96 -9.30 12.22
C PHE A 43 -27.40 -10.57 11.49
N SER A 44 -26.66 -11.00 10.47
CA SER A 44 -26.93 -12.26 9.78
C SER A 44 -26.78 -13.47 10.72
N ASP A 45 -25.71 -13.50 11.52
CA ASP A 45 -25.43 -14.59 12.45
C ASP A 45 -26.55 -14.76 13.48
N TYR A 46 -27.10 -13.65 13.98
CA TYR A 46 -28.23 -13.66 14.93
C TYR A 46 -29.44 -14.40 14.38
N PHE A 47 -29.79 -14.17 13.12
CA PHE A 47 -30.96 -14.81 12.51
C PHE A 47 -30.72 -16.25 12.05
N LEU A 48 -29.48 -16.60 11.68
CA LEU A 48 -29.19 -17.87 11.04
C LEU A 48 -28.71 -18.93 12.01
N LEU A 49 -28.01 -18.56 13.11
CA LEU A 49 -27.30 -19.52 13.96
C LEU A 49 -28.03 -19.86 15.27
N GLY A 50 -29.17 -19.23 15.55
CA GLY A 50 -30.03 -19.58 16.69
C GLY A 50 -29.25 -19.69 18.01
N ASP A 51 -29.32 -20.84 18.69
CA ASP A 51 -28.69 -21.08 19.99
C ASP A 51 -27.15 -20.96 19.96
N GLN A 52 -26.52 -21.14 18.79
CA GLN A 52 -25.06 -21.01 18.64
C GLN A 52 -24.59 -19.56 18.53
N PHE A 53 -25.51 -18.61 18.37
CA PHE A 53 -25.18 -17.20 18.24
C PHE A 53 -24.30 -16.68 19.37
N THR A 54 -24.57 -17.09 20.63
CA THR A 54 -23.79 -16.64 21.79
C THR A 54 -22.32 -17.08 21.72
N HIS A 55 -22.07 -18.30 21.25
CA HIS A 55 -20.70 -18.79 21.04
C HIS A 55 -19.98 -18.01 19.93
N VAL A 56 -20.63 -17.81 18.79
CA VAL A 56 -20.09 -17.05 17.66
C VAL A 56 -19.83 -15.60 18.07
N LEU A 57 -20.75 -14.98 18.79
CA LEU A 57 -20.58 -13.62 19.30
C LEU A 57 -19.35 -13.51 20.21
N THR A 58 -19.16 -14.47 21.12
CA THR A 58 -17.99 -14.49 22.00
C THR A 58 -16.69 -14.57 21.22
N VAL A 59 -16.61 -15.46 20.22
CA VAL A 59 -15.41 -15.60 19.37
C VAL A 59 -15.15 -14.30 18.59
N ARG A 60 -16.19 -13.64 18.04
CA ARG A 60 -16.05 -12.36 17.36
C ARG A 60 -15.57 -11.25 18.28
N ILE A 61 -16.09 -11.16 19.50
CA ILE A 61 -15.67 -10.14 20.48
C ILE A 61 -14.18 -10.34 20.84
N VAL A 62 -13.76 -11.56 21.12
CA VAL A 62 -12.36 -11.86 21.42
C VAL A 62 -11.45 -11.49 20.24
N ALA A 63 -11.84 -11.88 19.02
CA ALA A 63 -11.12 -11.53 17.82
C ALA A 63 -11.05 -10.01 17.63
N LEU A 64 -12.15 -9.28 17.86
CA LEU A 64 -12.19 -7.82 17.74
C LEU A 64 -11.21 -7.14 18.71
N VAL A 65 -11.14 -7.59 19.95
CA VAL A 65 -10.19 -7.05 20.95
C VAL A 65 -8.75 -7.28 20.50
N LEU A 66 -8.41 -8.49 20.02
CA LEU A 66 -7.09 -8.81 19.48
C LEU A 66 -6.78 -7.95 18.25
N PHE A 67 -7.76 -7.73 17.39
CA PHE A 67 -7.69 -6.87 16.23
C PHE A 67 -7.28 -5.44 16.56
N LEU A 68 -8.04 -4.83 17.47
CA LEU A 68 -7.80 -3.45 17.90
C LEU A 68 -6.42 -3.31 18.55
N GLY A 69 -6.03 -4.32 19.36
CA GLY A 69 -4.70 -4.39 19.95
C GLY A 69 -3.58 -4.43 18.92
N LEU A 70 -3.68 -5.30 17.90
CA LEU A 70 -2.68 -5.39 16.83
C LEU A 70 -2.64 -4.14 15.94
N LEU A 71 -3.80 -3.53 15.64
CA LEU A 71 -3.85 -2.25 14.94
C LEU A 71 -3.18 -1.13 15.74
N TYR A 72 -3.40 -1.08 17.04
CA TYR A 72 -2.71 -0.15 17.92
C TYR A 72 -1.18 -0.38 17.91
N VAL A 73 -0.72 -1.61 18.08
CA VAL A 73 0.70 -1.97 17.99
C VAL A 73 1.29 -1.55 16.64
N SER A 74 0.56 -1.74 15.54
CA SER A 74 1.00 -1.34 14.21
C SER A 74 1.30 0.16 14.08
N GLN A 75 0.70 1.02 14.93
CA GLN A 75 0.94 2.47 14.91
C GLN A 75 2.28 2.86 15.53
N HIS A 76 2.78 2.03 16.44
CA HIS A 76 3.99 2.30 17.23
C HIS A 76 5.21 1.47 16.81
N THR A 77 5.11 0.74 15.70
CA THR A 77 6.18 -0.16 15.22
C THR A 77 6.77 0.28 13.89
N LYS A 78 7.95 -0.30 13.56
CA LYS A 78 8.60 -0.10 12.26
C LYS A 78 7.71 -0.63 11.12
N LEU A 79 7.88 -0.05 9.93
CA LEU A 79 7.07 -0.30 8.74
C LEU A 79 6.82 -1.80 8.45
N ASN A 80 7.87 -2.62 8.46
CA ASN A 80 7.76 -4.06 8.20
C ASN A 80 6.95 -4.80 9.27
N ILE A 81 7.18 -4.47 10.56
CA ILE A 81 6.44 -5.06 11.67
C ILE A 81 4.97 -4.62 11.63
N ALA A 82 4.72 -3.37 11.27
CA ALA A 82 3.37 -2.86 11.13
C ALA A 82 2.56 -3.60 10.04
N PHE A 83 3.16 -3.88 8.87
CA PHE A 83 2.51 -4.71 7.85
C PHE A 83 2.29 -6.15 8.33
N PHE A 84 3.24 -6.71 9.09
CA PHE A 84 3.07 -8.03 9.67
C PHE A 84 1.91 -8.06 10.68
N CYS A 85 1.81 -7.08 11.58
CA CYS A 85 0.67 -6.96 12.51
C CYS A 85 -0.67 -6.93 11.77
N ILE A 86 -0.78 -6.13 10.71
CA ILE A 86 -2.00 -6.05 9.91
C ILE A 86 -2.29 -7.38 9.21
N GLY A 87 -1.25 -8.06 8.69
CA GLY A 87 -1.38 -9.40 8.11
C GLY A 87 -1.92 -10.42 9.11
N THR A 88 -1.39 -10.42 10.34
CA THR A 88 -1.85 -11.29 11.42
C THR A 88 -3.32 -11.02 11.77
N VAL A 89 -3.71 -9.76 11.80
CA VAL A 89 -5.12 -9.36 11.97
C VAL A 89 -6.02 -10.08 10.96
N LEU A 90 -5.67 -10.04 9.68
CA LEU A 90 -6.49 -10.66 8.63
C LEU A 90 -6.50 -12.19 8.68
N CYS A 91 -5.38 -12.81 9.05
CA CYS A 91 -5.33 -14.25 9.25
C CYS A 91 -6.26 -14.69 10.40
N LEU A 92 -6.27 -13.97 11.52
CA LEU A 92 -7.19 -14.21 12.63
C LEU A 92 -8.65 -14.04 12.20
N PHE A 93 -8.92 -12.98 11.43
CA PHE A 93 -10.27 -12.71 10.92
C PHE A 93 -10.76 -13.85 10.02
N ASN A 94 -9.92 -14.33 9.12
CA ASN A 94 -10.24 -15.48 8.30
C ASN A 94 -10.51 -16.72 9.15
N GLY A 95 -9.70 -16.99 10.17
CA GLY A 95 -9.92 -18.10 11.11
C GLY A 95 -11.31 -18.04 11.78
N VAL A 96 -11.74 -16.85 12.18
CA VAL A 96 -13.08 -16.64 12.75
C VAL A 96 -14.18 -16.95 11.72
N ILE A 97 -14.03 -16.52 10.47
CA ILE A 97 -15.03 -16.80 9.42
C ILE A 97 -15.10 -18.29 9.11
N VAL A 98 -13.95 -18.96 9.02
CA VAL A 98 -13.92 -20.42 8.81
C VAL A 98 -14.60 -21.14 9.96
N TYR A 99 -14.31 -20.73 11.23
CA TYR A 99 -14.98 -21.30 12.40
C TYR A 99 -16.51 -21.12 12.32
N ILE A 100 -16.99 -19.92 11.99
CA ILE A 100 -18.42 -19.67 11.84
C ILE A 100 -19.03 -20.53 10.71
N GLY A 101 -18.31 -20.69 9.60
CA GLY A 101 -18.72 -21.56 8.50
C GLY A 101 -18.85 -23.02 8.92
N ILE A 102 -17.93 -23.53 9.77
CA ILE A 102 -17.98 -24.88 10.31
C ILE A 102 -19.23 -25.06 11.21
N VAL A 103 -19.50 -24.08 12.09
CA VAL A 103 -20.69 -24.09 12.95
C VAL A 103 -21.97 -24.06 12.10
N ALA A 104 -22.02 -23.19 11.09
CA ALA A 104 -23.17 -23.05 10.20
C ALA A 104 -23.45 -24.31 9.38
N ALA A 105 -22.40 -25.02 8.93
CA ALA A 105 -22.53 -26.30 8.22
C ALA A 105 -23.21 -27.37 9.07
N GLY A 106 -23.01 -27.36 10.39
CA GLY A 106 -23.75 -28.23 11.32
C GLY A 106 -25.27 -28.03 11.32
N PHE A 107 -25.76 -26.91 10.76
CA PHE A 107 -27.18 -26.58 10.56
C PHE A 107 -27.62 -26.66 9.09
N GLY A 108 -26.81 -27.26 8.21
CA GLY A 108 -27.09 -27.35 6.77
C GLY A 108 -26.95 -26.03 6.02
N LEU A 109 -26.22 -25.05 6.57
CA LEU A 109 -25.96 -23.75 5.96
C LEU A 109 -24.59 -23.72 5.24
N ASP A 110 -24.37 -24.66 4.31
CA ASP A 110 -23.09 -24.81 3.61
C ASP A 110 -22.68 -23.57 2.80
N THR A 111 -23.65 -22.76 2.37
CA THR A 111 -23.39 -21.50 1.64
C THR A 111 -22.73 -20.42 2.47
N TYR A 112 -22.68 -20.54 3.81
CA TYR A 112 -22.05 -19.57 4.70
C TYR A 112 -20.52 -19.48 4.52
N GLN A 113 -19.92 -20.46 3.84
CA GLN A 113 -18.50 -20.53 3.53
C GLN A 113 -18.01 -19.42 2.56
N SER A 114 -18.93 -18.77 1.83
CA SER A 114 -18.60 -17.70 0.87
C SER A 114 -17.91 -16.49 1.50
N GLY A 115 -18.01 -16.32 2.83
CA GLY A 115 -17.28 -15.29 3.56
C GLY A 115 -15.75 -15.34 3.39
N THR A 116 -15.17 -16.53 3.20
CA THR A 116 -13.72 -16.69 2.97
C THR A 116 -13.26 -16.05 1.66
N ILE A 117 -14.07 -16.15 0.59
CA ILE A 117 -13.73 -15.51 -0.69
C ILE A 117 -13.70 -13.99 -0.59
N LEU A 118 -14.62 -13.42 0.20
CA LEU A 118 -14.63 -11.97 0.45
C LEU A 118 -13.37 -11.49 1.13
N ILE A 119 -12.80 -12.27 2.06
CA ILE A 119 -11.51 -11.93 2.70
C ILE A 119 -10.38 -11.99 1.69
N ILE A 120 -10.33 -13.00 0.84
CA ILE A 120 -9.30 -13.10 -0.20
C ILE A 120 -9.37 -11.88 -1.11
N ILE A 121 -10.55 -11.58 -1.66
CA ILE A 121 -10.75 -10.40 -2.52
C ILE A 121 -10.35 -9.12 -1.77
N TYR A 122 -10.83 -8.93 -0.54
CA TYR A 122 -10.50 -7.78 0.28
C TYR A 122 -8.99 -7.63 0.48
N THR A 123 -8.30 -8.70 0.84
CA THR A 123 -6.85 -8.69 1.07
C THR A 123 -6.06 -8.22 -0.14
N PHE A 124 -6.41 -8.74 -1.33
CA PHE A 124 -5.66 -8.46 -2.54
C PHE A 124 -6.04 -7.15 -3.22
N THR A 125 -7.28 -6.68 -3.08
CA THR A 125 -7.77 -5.48 -3.76
C THR A 125 -7.66 -4.23 -2.90
N LEU A 126 -8.18 -4.26 -1.68
CA LEU A 126 -8.30 -3.06 -0.82
C LEU A 126 -7.11 -2.86 0.09
N MET A 127 -6.52 -3.92 0.62
CA MET A 127 -5.55 -3.82 1.69
C MET A 127 -4.17 -3.33 1.26
N GLN A 128 -3.85 -2.94 0.15
CA GLN A 128 -2.56 -2.32 -0.27
C GLN A 128 -1.28 -2.86 0.44
N ALA A 129 -1.30 -4.12 0.90
CA ALA A 129 -0.15 -4.74 1.56
C ALA A 129 0.93 -5.13 0.53
N PRO A 130 2.21 -5.17 0.94
CA PRO A 130 3.29 -5.69 0.09
C PRO A 130 3.05 -7.14 -0.34
N LEU A 131 3.62 -7.54 -1.46
CA LEU A 131 3.44 -8.87 -2.07
C LEU A 131 3.63 -10.01 -1.06
N LEU A 132 4.72 -9.99 -0.29
CA LEU A 132 5.00 -11.05 0.69
C LEU A 132 3.90 -11.16 1.76
N THR A 133 3.45 -10.04 2.30
CA THR A 133 2.36 -10.01 3.28
C THR A 133 1.07 -10.55 2.69
N SER A 134 0.71 -10.12 1.47
CA SER A 134 -0.48 -10.59 0.77
C SER A 134 -0.44 -12.10 0.47
N LEU A 135 0.74 -12.62 0.06
CA LEU A 135 0.95 -14.05 -0.14
C LEU A 135 0.75 -14.87 1.13
N VAL A 136 1.35 -14.44 2.24
CA VAL A 136 1.22 -15.13 3.54
C VAL A 136 -0.24 -15.17 3.95
N ILE A 137 -0.97 -14.05 3.87
CA ILE A 137 -2.39 -13.99 4.22
C ILE A 137 -3.21 -14.90 3.33
N GLY A 138 -3.02 -14.82 2.01
CA GLY A 138 -3.80 -15.59 1.04
C GLY A 138 -3.59 -17.09 1.19
N ILE A 139 -2.34 -17.54 1.31
CA ILE A 139 -1.99 -18.95 1.50
C ILE A 139 -2.52 -19.46 2.85
N THR A 140 -2.32 -18.70 3.94
CA THR A 140 -2.84 -19.06 5.26
C THR A 140 -4.36 -19.15 5.24
N SER A 141 -5.05 -18.22 4.59
CA SER A 141 -6.50 -18.22 4.46
C SER A 141 -7.00 -19.46 3.72
N TRP A 142 -6.35 -19.82 2.61
CA TRP A 142 -6.70 -21.00 1.83
C TRP A 142 -6.49 -22.28 2.64
N PHE A 143 -5.35 -22.45 3.30
CA PHE A 143 -5.07 -23.60 4.15
C PHE A 143 -6.04 -23.70 5.33
N THR A 144 -6.33 -22.60 6.00
CA THR A 144 -7.28 -22.56 7.12
C THR A 144 -8.66 -23.04 6.66
N TYR A 145 -9.11 -22.62 5.47
CA TYR A 145 -10.36 -23.09 4.90
C TYR A 145 -10.33 -24.61 4.67
N VAL A 146 -9.34 -25.11 3.89
CA VAL A 146 -9.25 -26.52 3.51
C VAL A 146 -9.15 -27.46 4.73
N LEU A 147 -8.24 -27.12 5.66
CA LEU A 147 -8.05 -27.93 6.87
C LEU A 147 -9.22 -27.80 7.84
N GLY A 148 -9.74 -26.59 8.04
CA GLY A 148 -10.86 -26.37 8.95
C GLY A 148 -12.10 -27.12 8.53
N HIS A 149 -12.55 -26.95 7.30
CA HIS A 149 -13.73 -27.65 6.82
C HIS A 149 -13.47 -29.15 6.59
N GLY A 150 -12.28 -29.54 6.10
CA GLY A 150 -11.95 -30.94 5.87
C GLY A 150 -11.87 -31.79 7.15
N LEU A 151 -11.47 -31.20 8.28
CA LEU A 151 -11.28 -31.94 9.52
C LEU A 151 -12.44 -31.78 10.53
N PHE A 152 -13.15 -30.63 10.51
CA PHE A 152 -14.08 -30.27 11.57
C PHE A 152 -15.50 -29.95 11.10
N SER A 153 -15.76 -29.92 9.78
CA SER A 153 -17.09 -29.63 9.23
C SER A 153 -17.83 -30.90 8.83
N SER A 154 -19.16 -30.84 8.88
CA SER A 154 -20.07 -31.84 8.30
C SER A 154 -20.36 -31.59 6.80
N THR A 155 -19.73 -30.56 6.20
CA THR A 155 -19.90 -30.21 4.79
C THR A 155 -19.48 -31.36 3.88
N ASP A 156 -20.22 -31.55 2.80
CA ASP A 156 -19.90 -32.55 1.76
C ASP A 156 -18.50 -32.28 1.18
N ILE A 157 -17.74 -33.36 0.99
CA ILE A 157 -16.36 -33.28 0.49
C ILE A 157 -16.29 -32.64 -0.91
N GLY A 158 -17.32 -32.86 -1.75
CA GLY A 158 -17.41 -32.26 -3.07
C GLY A 158 -17.53 -30.72 -3.01
N VAL A 159 -18.28 -30.21 -2.04
CA VAL A 159 -18.42 -28.76 -1.78
C VAL A 159 -17.09 -28.17 -1.31
N ILE A 160 -16.39 -28.87 -0.40
CA ILE A 160 -15.07 -28.43 0.10
C ILE A 160 -14.06 -28.36 -1.05
N ILE A 161 -13.99 -29.38 -1.87
CA ILE A 161 -13.08 -29.44 -3.03
C ILE A 161 -13.42 -28.32 -4.02
N ASN A 162 -14.69 -28.16 -4.38
CA ASN A 162 -15.11 -27.09 -5.31
C ASN A 162 -14.71 -25.70 -4.79
N ASN A 163 -14.99 -25.40 -3.52
CA ASN A 163 -14.65 -24.13 -2.92
C ASN A 163 -13.14 -23.94 -2.79
N ALA A 164 -12.37 -24.99 -2.52
CA ALA A 164 -10.91 -24.94 -2.48
C ALA A 164 -10.32 -24.52 -3.84
N PHE A 165 -10.88 -25.04 -4.95
CA PHE A 165 -10.50 -24.63 -6.31
C PHE A 165 -10.88 -23.16 -6.59
N VAL A 166 -12.10 -22.74 -6.23
CA VAL A 166 -12.56 -21.36 -6.42
C VAL A 166 -11.70 -20.37 -5.62
N PHE A 167 -11.39 -20.68 -4.37
CA PHE A 167 -10.55 -19.83 -3.51
C PHE A 167 -9.10 -19.84 -4.01
N GLY A 168 -8.58 -20.99 -4.49
CA GLY A 168 -7.27 -21.07 -5.11
C GLY A 168 -7.16 -20.21 -6.37
N ALA A 169 -8.17 -20.23 -7.22
CA ALA A 169 -8.24 -19.36 -8.40
C ALA A 169 -8.30 -17.88 -8.01
N ALA A 170 -9.11 -17.50 -7.01
CA ALA A 170 -9.18 -16.14 -6.48
C ALA A 170 -7.83 -15.69 -5.91
N LEU A 171 -7.11 -16.58 -5.23
CA LEU A 171 -5.76 -16.32 -4.71
C LEU A 171 -4.77 -16.04 -5.84
N LEU A 172 -4.76 -16.85 -6.90
CA LEU A 172 -3.89 -16.66 -8.06
C LEU A 172 -4.15 -15.31 -8.75
N LEU A 173 -5.41 -14.96 -8.99
CA LEU A 173 -5.78 -13.68 -9.57
C LEU A 173 -5.39 -12.52 -8.65
N GLY A 174 -5.58 -12.70 -7.35
CA GLY A 174 -5.16 -11.72 -6.34
C GLY A 174 -3.65 -11.48 -6.34
N VAL A 175 -2.85 -12.54 -6.38
CA VAL A 175 -1.37 -12.44 -6.47
C VAL A 175 -0.95 -11.67 -7.72
N MET A 176 -1.54 -11.99 -8.88
CA MET A 176 -1.26 -11.25 -10.12
C MET A 176 -1.60 -9.76 -9.99
N SER A 177 -2.73 -9.43 -9.36
CA SER A 177 -3.13 -8.03 -9.09
C SER A 177 -2.11 -7.31 -8.20
N VAL A 178 -1.61 -7.97 -7.16
CA VAL A 178 -0.58 -7.37 -6.28
C VAL A 178 0.73 -7.16 -7.02
N ILE A 179 1.18 -8.12 -7.83
CA ILE A 179 2.40 -7.98 -8.64
C ILE A 179 2.28 -6.76 -9.56
N GLN A 180 1.18 -6.64 -10.31
CA GLN A 180 0.93 -5.50 -11.20
C GLN A 180 0.92 -4.17 -10.44
N ARG A 181 0.29 -4.15 -9.25
CA ARG A 181 0.28 -2.96 -8.39
C ARG A 181 1.68 -2.57 -7.91
N GLU A 182 2.50 -3.54 -7.48
CA GLU A 182 3.87 -3.28 -7.06
C GLU A 182 4.70 -2.71 -8.21
N GLU A 183 4.64 -3.32 -9.39
CA GLU A 183 5.33 -2.83 -10.59
C GLU A 183 4.89 -1.41 -10.96
N TYR A 184 3.59 -1.12 -10.88
CA TYR A 184 3.04 0.21 -11.13
C TYR A 184 3.55 1.26 -10.13
N LEU A 185 3.58 0.93 -8.83
CA LEU A 185 4.04 1.84 -7.79
C LEU A 185 5.54 2.14 -7.91
N GLU A 186 6.35 1.12 -8.16
CA GLU A 186 7.79 1.27 -8.39
C GLU A 186 8.06 2.06 -9.66
N GLY A 187 7.36 1.75 -10.75
CA GLY A 187 7.46 2.47 -12.02
C GLY A 187 7.11 3.94 -11.90
N ASN A 188 5.99 4.26 -11.26
CA ASN A 188 5.56 5.66 -11.04
C ASN A 188 6.55 6.44 -10.18
N PHE A 189 7.08 5.83 -9.12
CA PHE A 189 8.07 6.46 -8.28
C PHE A 189 9.35 6.78 -9.06
N MET A 190 9.85 5.84 -9.85
CA MET A 190 11.05 6.05 -10.67
C MET A 190 10.83 7.11 -11.74
N GLN A 191 9.68 7.12 -12.41
CA GLN A 191 9.33 8.15 -13.39
C GLN A 191 9.23 9.54 -12.77
N ALA A 192 8.59 9.65 -11.60
CA ALA A 192 8.50 10.92 -10.86
C ALA A 192 9.90 11.43 -10.48
N HIS A 193 10.76 10.55 -10.00
CA HIS A 193 12.14 10.88 -9.64
C HIS A 193 12.95 11.37 -10.86
N GLU A 194 12.85 10.67 -11.98
CA GLU A 194 13.52 11.07 -13.23
C GLU A 194 13.02 12.43 -13.75
N LEU A 195 11.70 12.68 -13.68
CA LEU A 195 11.13 13.97 -14.04
C LEU A 195 11.65 15.12 -13.17
N ILE A 196 11.81 14.90 -11.86
CA ILE A 196 12.40 15.88 -10.95
C ILE A 196 13.84 16.20 -11.36
N ILE A 197 14.66 15.21 -11.66
CA ILE A 197 16.04 15.39 -12.12
C ILE A 197 16.07 16.17 -13.43
N LYS A 198 15.30 15.76 -14.44
CA LYS A 198 15.20 16.44 -15.73
C LYS A 198 14.77 17.91 -15.57
N LYS A 199 13.76 18.16 -14.75
CA LYS A 199 13.27 19.52 -14.45
C LYS A 199 14.35 20.37 -13.80
N ASN A 200 15.10 19.83 -12.83
CA ASN A 200 16.18 20.57 -12.16
C ASN A 200 17.34 20.86 -13.12
N THR A 201 17.70 19.91 -13.97
CA THR A 201 18.74 20.07 -14.99
C THR A 201 18.31 21.14 -16.03
N ALA A 202 17.10 21.04 -16.56
CA ALA A 202 16.58 22.03 -17.51
C ALA A 202 16.49 23.43 -16.87
N ARG A 203 16.07 23.51 -15.58
CA ARG A 203 16.06 24.78 -14.84
C ARG A 203 17.46 25.35 -14.66
N LYS A 204 18.45 24.53 -14.34
CA LYS A 204 19.84 24.96 -14.23
C LYS A 204 20.35 25.48 -15.57
N GLN A 205 20.13 24.75 -16.68
CA GLN A 205 20.50 25.17 -18.02
C GLN A 205 19.85 26.49 -18.44
N ALA A 206 18.54 26.67 -18.13
CA ALA A 206 17.82 27.90 -18.45
C ALA A 206 18.29 29.12 -17.64
N LEU A 207 18.95 28.92 -16.49
CA LEU A 207 19.40 30.00 -15.58
C LEU A 207 20.90 30.26 -15.62
N THR A 208 21.67 29.42 -16.33
CA THR A 208 23.13 29.58 -16.44
C THR A 208 23.56 29.88 -17.87
N ASP A 209 24.64 30.67 -18.01
CA ASP A 209 25.33 30.88 -19.26
C ASP A 209 26.19 29.66 -19.59
N ALA A 210 26.08 29.13 -20.81
CA ALA A 210 26.72 27.88 -21.21
C ALA A 210 28.25 27.97 -21.28
N LEU A 211 28.80 29.17 -21.51
CA LEU A 211 30.25 29.37 -21.64
C LEU A 211 30.92 29.55 -20.28
N THR A 212 30.33 30.37 -19.43
CA THR A 212 30.92 30.81 -18.16
C THR A 212 30.43 30.03 -16.95
N GLY A 213 29.30 29.32 -17.06
CA GLY A 213 28.65 28.65 -15.94
C GLY A 213 28.01 29.60 -14.92
N LEU A 214 28.06 30.91 -15.14
CA LEU A 214 27.49 31.93 -14.29
C LEU A 214 25.96 32.08 -14.54
N PRO A 215 25.21 32.67 -13.58
CA PRO A 215 23.80 33.02 -13.82
C PRO A 215 23.68 33.95 -15.03
N ASN A 216 22.80 33.57 -15.98
CA ASN A 216 22.56 34.37 -17.17
C ASN A 216 21.62 35.56 -16.88
N ARG A 217 21.39 36.42 -17.89
CA ARG A 217 20.52 37.60 -17.82
C ARG A 217 19.12 37.25 -17.30
N TYR A 218 18.59 36.09 -17.70
CA TYR A 218 17.25 35.66 -17.30
C TYR A 218 17.21 35.31 -15.78
N ALA A 219 18.25 34.66 -15.28
CA ALA A 219 18.38 34.38 -13.85
C ALA A 219 18.45 35.68 -13.02
N LEU A 220 19.18 36.69 -13.49
CA LEU A 220 19.26 37.99 -12.85
C LEU A 220 17.89 38.68 -12.81
N LEU A 221 17.17 38.75 -13.94
CA LEU A 221 15.84 39.35 -13.98
C LEU A 221 14.87 38.67 -13.05
N LYS A 222 14.86 37.32 -13.04
CA LYS A 222 14.03 36.53 -12.13
C LYS A 222 14.35 36.77 -10.64
N LYS A 223 15.63 36.99 -10.33
CA LYS A 223 16.03 37.33 -8.96
C LYS A 223 15.58 38.74 -8.57
N LEU A 224 15.67 39.71 -9.50
CA LEU A 224 15.18 41.05 -9.31
C LEU A 224 13.65 41.13 -9.13
N GLU A 225 12.92 40.24 -9.82
CA GLU A 225 11.45 40.13 -9.65
C GLU A 225 11.05 39.70 -8.24
N GLN A 226 11.88 38.94 -7.55
CA GLN A 226 11.63 38.53 -6.16
C GLN A 226 11.69 39.73 -5.17
N PHE A 227 12.38 40.82 -5.55
CA PHE A 227 12.48 42.00 -4.76
C PHE A 227 11.43 43.10 -5.09
N LYS A 228 10.43 42.79 -5.96
CA LYS A 228 9.30 43.68 -6.23
C LYS A 228 8.42 43.82 -4.98
N GLY A 229 8.78 44.78 -4.09
CA GLY A 229 8.03 45.11 -2.90
C GLY A 229 8.91 45.46 -1.70
N GLU A 230 9.98 44.75 -1.47
CA GLU A 230 10.91 45.03 -0.35
C GLU A 230 12.34 44.86 -0.83
N VAL A 231 12.98 46.00 -1.15
CA VAL A 231 14.42 46.01 -1.43
C VAL A 231 15.16 45.83 -0.13
N PRO A 232 16.09 44.86 0.02
CA PRO A 232 16.89 44.73 1.24
C PRO A 232 17.59 46.04 1.57
N GLU A 233 17.60 46.46 2.84
CA GLU A 233 18.22 47.72 3.29
C GLU A 233 19.70 47.86 2.91
N LYS A 234 20.38 46.75 2.62
CA LYS A 234 21.78 46.70 2.16
C LYS A 234 21.88 45.83 0.91
N MET A 235 21.77 46.46 -0.25
CA MET A 235 21.98 45.81 -1.55
C MET A 235 22.99 46.63 -2.37
N LEU A 236 24.07 46.01 -2.82
CA LEU A 236 25.03 46.57 -3.75
C LEU A 236 24.82 45.91 -5.12
N VAL A 237 24.68 46.73 -6.15
CA VAL A 237 24.65 46.27 -7.54
C VAL A 237 25.88 46.82 -8.24
N MET A 238 26.68 45.92 -8.86
CA MET A 238 27.86 46.33 -9.61
C MET A 238 27.69 45.91 -11.04
N MET A 239 27.93 46.81 -11.97
CA MET A 239 27.98 46.51 -13.41
C MET A 239 29.43 46.60 -13.88
N ILE A 240 29.94 45.53 -14.50
CA ILE A 240 31.32 45.44 -15.02
C ILE A 240 31.26 45.18 -16.50
N ASP A 241 32.03 45.93 -17.28
CA ASP A 241 32.20 45.73 -18.70
C ASP A 241 33.70 45.73 -19.05
N VAL A 242 34.08 45.04 -20.11
CA VAL A 242 35.49 44.94 -20.56
C VAL A 242 35.70 45.90 -21.75
N ASP A 243 36.54 46.91 -21.52
CA ASP A 243 36.87 47.86 -22.57
C ASP A 243 37.57 47.19 -23.76
N ASN A 244 37.10 47.58 -24.97
CA ASN A 244 37.65 47.08 -26.22
C ASN A 244 37.54 45.53 -26.42
N PHE A 245 36.64 44.83 -25.73
CA PHE A 245 36.48 43.38 -25.83
C PHE A 245 36.37 42.87 -27.27
N LYS A 246 35.65 43.61 -28.15
CA LYS A 246 35.50 43.26 -29.56
C LYS A 246 36.85 43.23 -30.30
N LYS A 247 37.75 44.22 -30.08
CA LYS A 247 39.07 44.24 -30.70
C LYS A 247 39.96 43.09 -30.23
N LEU A 248 39.82 42.72 -28.98
CA LEU A 248 40.54 41.56 -28.40
C LEU A 248 40.09 40.24 -29.02
N ASN A 249 38.76 40.06 -29.16
CA ASN A 249 38.18 38.85 -29.71
C ASN A 249 38.40 38.69 -31.23
N ASP A 250 38.57 39.79 -31.98
CA ASP A 250 38.85 39.80 -33.41
C ASP A 250 40.35 39.53 -33.72
N GLN A 251 41.23 39.55 -32.70
CA GLN A 251 42.68 39.27 -32.81
C GLN A 251 43.10 37.81 -32.50
N PHE A 252 42.19 37.02 -31.89
CA PHE A 252 42.40 35.62 -31.54
C PHE A 252 41.29 34.74 -32.17
#